data_dedb3ff05df97047dd5442edf62fb2ad
#
_entry.id   dedb3ff05df97047dd5442edf62fb2ad
#
_cell.length_a   1.000
_cell.length_b   1.000
_cell.length_c   1.000
_cell.angle_alpha   90.00
_cell.angle_beta   90.00
_cell.angle_gamma   90.00
#
_symmetry.space_group_name_H-M   'P 1'
#
loop_
_entity.id
_entity.type
_entity.pdbx_description
1 polymer ?
#
loop_
_entity_poly.entity_id
_entity_poly.type
_entity_poly.pdbx_seq_one_letter_code
_entity_poly.pdbx_strand_id
1 'polypeptide(L)'
;MAPLLRVEDLHTRFFTEEGQVNAVEGVSFTVEDGEVFGIVGESGSGKSVTARSLIDLIDSPGRITDGRIWFRNAELAQSAPADAVDGEYVDLRALPERQRHSLRGSAFSMIFQDAMSSFNPSITVGEQIAEAVEVRGRAVANPRSTRAKTREFGLGSYLASTVMPSRRYVSEESHERAIELLELVGIPDPTERAEEYPHQFSGGMLQRAMIAQALAGEPDVLIADEPTTALDVTIQAQILALLDRLQDETDMSIVLITHNLGVVARMCDRVGVMYAGEIVERGSLEDVFEDAVHPYTQGLLGSVPDIEGASGRLEPIPGNVPSLLDHEMGDRCYFADRCPKAMKECLSHPPEFDAGEGHSVRCVLAEREYDRSRALSEGYFDE
;
A
#
# COMPACT_ATOMS: atom_id res chain seq x y z
N MET A 1 -18.96 11.34 -2.81
CA MET A 1 -19.61 10.07 -2.37
C MET A 1 -19.05 9.70 -1.00
N ALA A 2 -19.63 8.73 -0.28
CA ALA A 2 -19.04 8.28 0.98
C ALA A 2 -17.84 7.37 0.65
N PRO A 3 -16.64 7.58 1.22
CA PRO A 3 -15.44 6.82 0.88
C PRO A 3 -15.58 5.32 1.20
N LEU A 4 -14.88 4.46 0.46
CA LEU A 4 -14.80 3.03 0.73
C LEU A 4 -13.91 2.74 1.94
N LEU A 5 -12.76 3.44 2.00
CA LEU A 5 -11.79 3.32 3.08
C LEU A 5 -11.49 4.70 3.67
N ARG A 6 -11.47 4.79 5.02
CA ARG A 6 -11.10 6.00 5.73
C ARG A 6 -10.08 5.66 6.81
N VAL A 7 -8.91 6.21 6.68
CA VAL A 7 -7.80 6.07 7.65
C VAL A 7 -7.72 7.36 8.45
N GLU A 8 -7.74 7.26 9.77
CA GLU A 8 -7.75 8.39 10.67
C GLU A 8 -6.65 8.24 11.72
N ASP A 9 -5.74 9.21 11.75
CA ASP A 9 -4.70 9.38 12.76
C ASP A 9 -3.91 8.08 13.02
N LEU A 10 -3.50 7.39 11.95
CA LEU A 10 -2.84 6.10 12.01
C LEU A 10 -1.40 6.22 12.50
N HIS A 11 -1.06 5.46 13.56
CA HIS A 11 0.29 5.38 14.11
C HIS A 11 0.79 3.95 14.12
N THR A 12 1.98 3.72 13.56
CA THR A 12 2.66 2.42 13.59
C THR A 12 4.10 2.58 14.06
N ARG A 13 4.46 1.87 15.12
CA ARG A 13 5.74 2.00 15.81
C ARG A 13 6.44 0.68 15.93
N PHE A 14 7.78 0.70 15.82
CA PHE A 14 8.63 -0.47 16.08
C PHE A 14 9.43 -0.24 17.36
N PHE A 15 9.43 -1.23 18.24
CA PHE A 15 10.10 -1.18 19.53
C PHE A 15 11.38 -1.99 19.46
N THR A 16 12.47 -1.35 19.03
CA THR A 16 13.79 -1.97 18.83
C THR A 16 14.68 -1.80 20.04
N GLU A 17 15.85 -2.45 20.06
CA GLU A 17 16.85 -2.29 21.12
C GLU A 17 17.44 -0.87 21.13
N GLU A 18 17.47 -0.18 19.99
CA GLU A 18 17.97 1.19 19.83
C GLU A 18 16.95 2.26 20.26
N GLY A 19 15.68 1.87 20.37
CA GLY A 19 14.60 2.77 20.75
C GLY A 19 13.32 2.54 19.96
N GLN A 20 12.36 3.45 20.13
CA GLN A 20 11.10 3.46 19.40
C GLN A 20 11.31 4.13 18.04
N VAL A 21 10.89 3.46 16.97
CA VAL A 21 10.87 4.00 15.59
C VAL A 21 9.44 4.34 15.23
N ASN A 22 9.16 5.60 14.93
CA ASN A 22 7.85 6.11 14.51
C ASN A 22 7.72 5.98 12.99
N ALA A 23 7.41 4.79 12.51
CA ALA A 23 7.37 4.52 11.07
C ALA A 23 6.14 5.11 10.36
N VAL A 24 5.04 5.30 11.10
CA VAL A 24 3.83 6.00 10.65
C VAL A 24 3.35 6.87 11.81
N GLU A 25 3.16 8.16 11.55
CA GLU A 25 2.84 9.15 12.58
C GLU A 25 1.68 10.04 12.11
N GLY A 26 0.46 9.78 12.63
CA GLY A 26 -0.72 10.59 12.37
C GLY A 26 -1.20 10.58 10.91
N VAL A 27 -1.06 9.46 10.20
CA VAL A 27 -1.46 9.37 8.79
C VAL A 27 -2.97 9.28 8.67
N SER A 28 -3.55 10.21 7.87
CA SER A 28 -4.98 10.25 7.58
C SER A 28 -5.22 10.44 6.09
N PHE A 29 -6.10 9.62 5.51
CA PHE A 29 -6.56 9.73 4.12
C PHE A 29 -7.85 8.94 3.89
N THR A 30 -8.48 9.18 2.75
CA THR A 30 -9.66 8.43 2.29
C THR A 30 -9.41 7.84 0.92
N VAL A 31 -10.09 6.74 0.61
CA VAL A 31 -10.15 6.13 -0.72
C VAL A 31 -11.61 5.97 -1.09
N GLU A 32 -12.02 6.53 -2.24
CA GLU A 32 -13.37 6.39 -2.77
C GLU A 32 -13.55 5.03 -3.46
N ASP A 33 -14.80 4.66 -3.80
CA ASP A 33 -15.05 3.46 -4.60
C ASP A 33 -14.44 3.60 -5.99
N GLY A 34 -13.70 2.58 -6.42
CA GLY A 34 -13.05 2.56 -7.73
C GLY A 34 -11.90 3.55 -7.90
N GLU A 35 -11.46 4.23 -6.83
CA GLU A 35 -10.36 5.19 -6.87
C GLU A 35 -9.00 4.51 -6.84
N VAL A 36 -8.03 5.09 -7.55
CA VAL A 36 -6.60 4.80 -7.38
C VAL A 36 -5.96 5.91 -6.54
N PHE A 37 -5.73 5.62 -5.26
CA PHE A 37 -5.04 6.53 -4.34
C PHE A 37 -3.55 6.21 -4.25
N GLY A 38 -2.69 7.16 -4.66
CA GLY A 38 -1.24 7.02 -4.62
C GLY A 38 -0.63 7.46 -3.29
N ILE A 39 0.34 6.70 -2.75
CA ILE A 39 1.23 7.15 -1.67
C ILE A 39 2.65 7.18 -2.21
N VAL A 40 3.24 8.38 -2.30
CA VAL A 40 4.56 8.59 -2.89
C VAL A 40 5.53 9.24 -1.89
N GLY A 41 6.82 8.99 -2.05
CA GLY A 41 7.88 9.57 -1.21
C GLY A 41 9.18 8.80 -1.31
N GLU A 42 10.24 9.30 -0.68
CA GLU A 42 11.57 8.65 -0.65
C GLU A 42 11.52 7.28 0.06
N SER A 43 12.54 6.43 -0.19
CA SER A 43 12.71 5.19 0.54
C SER A 43 12.86 5.47 2.04
N GLY A 44 12.23 4.66 2.89
CA GLY A 44 12.23 4.85 4.34
C GLY A 44 11.21 5.87 4.87
N SER A 45 10.38 6.49 4.01
CA SER A 45 9.36 7.47 4.48
C SER A 45 8.15 6.85 5.20
N GLY A 46 8.03 5.52 5.27
CA GLY A 46 6.93 4.83 5.96
C GLY A 46 5.84 4.23 5.07
N LYS A 47 5.90 4.39 3.74
CA LYS A 47 4.86 3.97 2.77
C LYS A 47 4.45 2.51 2.90
N SER A 48 5.40 1.59 2.81
CA SER A 48 5.12 0.14 2.91
C SER A 48 4.61 -0.26 4.30
N VAL A 49 5.03 0.47 5.36
CA VAL A 49 4.49 0.25 6.71
C VAL A 49 3.05 0.72 6.78
N THR A 50 2.72 1.87 6.17
CA THR A 50 1.33 2.35 6.05
C THR A 50 0.47 1.32 5.31
N ALA A 51 0.91 0.83 4.15
CA ALA A 51 0.23 -0.20 3.38
C ALA A 51 -0.07 -1.48 4.20
N ARG A 52 0.95 -2.00 4.88
CA ARG A 52 0.82 -3.19 5.73
C ARG A 52 -0.05 -2.95 6.95
N SER A 53 -0.08 -1.72 7.47
CA SER A 53 -0.95 -1.35 8.59
C SER A 53 -2.44 -1.44 8.21
N LEU A 54 -2.83 -1.12 6.96
CA LEU A 54 -4.22 -1.20 6.51
C LEU A 54 -4.83 -2.60 6.69
N ILE A 55 -4.02 -3.63 6.57
CA ILE A 55 -4.43 -5.04 6.68
C ILE A 55 -3.82 -5.74 7.90
N ASP A 56 -3.26 -4.98 8.85
CA ASP A 56 -2.63 -5.49 10.08
C ASP A 56 -1.57 -6.59 9.80
N LEU A 57 -0.69 -6.33 8.81
CA LEU A 57 0.48 -7.17 8.46
C LEU A 57 1.79 -6.52 8.93
N ILE A 58 1.82 -6.14 10.20
CA ILE A 58 3.00 -5.56 10.83
C ILE A 58 3.75 -6.64 11.60
N ASP A 59 4.99 -6.89 11.17
CA ASP A 59 5.86 -7.86 11.82
C ASP A 59 6.38 -7.34 13.17
N SER A 60 6.51 -8.26 14.15
CA SER A 60 7.18 -7.95 15.41
C SER A 60 8.63 -7.49 15.16
N PRO A 61 9.13 -6.45 15.85
CA PRO A 61 8.59 -5.80 17.05
C PRO A 61 7.66 -4.59 16.77
N GLY A 62 7.11 -4.47 15.55
CA GLY A 62 6.18 -3.42 15.17
C GLY A 62 4.76 -3.68 15.64
N ARG A 63 4.00 -2.61 15.81
CA ARG A 63 2.55 -2.66 16.05
C ARG A 63 1.89 -1.33 15.72
N ILE A 64 0.61 -1.38 15.35
CA ILE A 64 -0.23 -0.21 15.24
C ILE A 64 -0.58 0.24 16.66
N THR A 65 -0.17 1.45 17.04
CA THR A 65 -0.33 1.98 18.41
C THR A 65 -1.59 2.81 18.56
N ASP A 66 -1.98 3.58 17.54
CA ASP A 66 -3.16 4.44 17.56
C ASP A 66 -3.79 4.59 16.18
N GLY A 67 -4.93 5.33 16.10
CA GLY A 67 -5.69 5.61 14.89
C GLY A 67 -6.80 4.61 14.60
N ARG A 68 -7.54 4.82 13.52
CA ARG A 68 -8.65 3.98 13.08
C ARG A 68 -8.58 3.71 11.58
N ILE A 69 -9.09 2.55 11.18
CA ILE A 69 -9.16 2.13 9.78
C ILE A 69 -10.61 1.70 9.53
N TRP A 70 -11.41 2.61 8.98
CA TRP A 70 -12.80 2.40 8.68
C TRP A 70 -12.97 1.85 7.26
N PHE A 71 -13.63 0.73 7.15
CA PHE A 71 -13.99 0.10 5.89
C PHE A 71 -15.51 0.07 5.75
N ARG A 72 -16.02 0.57 4.63
CA ARG A 72 -17.46 0.57 4.34
C ARG A 72 -17.89 -0.79 3.83
N ASN A 73 -18.59 -1.54 4.66
CA ASN A 73 -19.13 -2.84 4.31
C ASN A 73 -20.36 -3.15 5.18
N ALA A 74 -21.55 -3.02 4.60
CA ALA A 74 -22.82 -3.18 5.30
C ALA A 74 -23.05 -4.61 5.80
N GLU A 75 -22.54 -5.64 5.13
CA GLU A 75 -22.66 -7.03 5.56
C GLU A 75 -21.76 -7.31 6.77
N LEU A 76 -20.52 -6.85 6.72
CA LEU A 76 -19.58 -6.94 7.84
C LEU A 76 -20.12 -6.19 9.06
N ALA A 77 -20.68 -5.00 8.88
CA ALA A 77 -21.25 -4.18 9.95
C ALA A 77 -22.37 -4.90 10.74
N GLN A 78 -23.16 -5.76 10.06
CA GLN A 78 -24.20 -6.55 10.72
C GLN A 78 -23.65 -7.64 11.65
N SER A 79 -22.42 -8.10 11.41
CA SER A 79 -21.77 -9.19 12.16
C SER A 79 -20.66 -8.74 13.09
N ALA A 80 -20.21 -7.49 12.96
CA ALA A 80 -19.15 -6.90 13.76
C ALA A 80 -19.63 -6.53 15.18
N PRO A 81 -18.74 -6.41 16.17
CA PRO A 81 -19.05 -5.86 17.48
C PRO A 81 -19.60 -4.43 17.37
N ALA A 82 -20.56 -4.07 18.23
CA ALA A 82 -21.23 -2.77 18.16
C ALA A 82 -20.28 -1.57 18.37
N ASP A 83 -19.20 -1.74 19.11
CA ASP A 83 -18.15 -0.75 19.35
C ASP A 83 -17.18 -0.57 18.16
N ALA A 84 -17.22 -1.51 17.20
CA ALA A 84 -16.45 -1.44 15.95
C ALA A 84 -17.26 -0.84 14.79
N VAL A 85 -18.53 -0.42 14.97
CA VAL A 85 -19.43 -0.05 13.87
C VAL A 85 -19.88 1.40 13.99
N ASP A 86 -19.82 2.13 12.86
CA ASP A 86 -20.41 3.45 12.67
C ASP A 86 -21.19 3.47 11.34
N GLY A 87 -22.51 3.25 11.42
CA GLY A 87 -23.36 3.10 10.24
C GLY A 87 -23.00 1.88 9.39
N GLU A 88 -22.55 2.11 8.17
CA GLU A 88 -22.04 1.06 7.25
C GLU A 88 -20.54 0.84 7.37
N TYR A 89 -19.83 1.63 8.19
CA TYR A 89 -18.41 1.53 8.40
C TYR A 89 -18.08 0.60 9.56
N VAL A 90 -16.98 -0.13 9.38
CA VAL A 90 -16.43 -1.01 10.41
C VAL A 90 -14.96 -0.61 10.66
N ASP A 91 -14.62 -0.32 11.91
CA ASP A 91 -13.23 -0.13 12.31
C ASP A 91 -12.50 -1.46 12.34
N LEU A 92 -11.63 -1.68 11.36
CA LEU A 92 -10.88 -2.92 11.21
C LEU A 92 -9.99 -3.24 12.41
N ARG A 93 -9.52 -2.22 13.12
CA ARG A 93 -8.69 -2.39 14.32
C ARG A 93 -9.47 -2.89 15.53
N ALA A 94 -10.74 -2.50 15.64
CA ALA A 94 -11.63 -2.94 16.72
C ALA A 94 -12.19 -4.35 16.49
N LEU A 95 -12.04 -4.90 15.26
CA LEU A 95 -12.48 -6.26 14.97
C LEU A 95 -11.66 -7.32 15.71
N PRO A 96 -12.28 -8.43 16.13
CA PRO A 96 -11.57 -9.62 16.57
C PRO A 96 -10.59 -10.11 15.49
N GLU A 97 -9.42 -10.59 15.90
CA GLU A 97 -8.35 -11.07 15.00
C GLU A 97 -8.86 -12.03 13.91
N ARG A 98 -9.79 -12.93 14.26
CA ARG A 98 -10.40 -13.88 13.30
C ARG A 98 -11.16 -13.19 12.19
N GLN A 99 -11.90 -12.12 12.49
CA GLN A 99 -12.66 -11.36 11.48
C GLN A 99 -11.69 -10.55 10.61
N ARG A 100 -10.67 -9.91 11.20
CA ARG A 100 -9.62 -9.23 10.42
C ARG A 100 -8.91 -10.17 9.46
N HIS A 101 -8.54 -11.36 9.93
CA HIS A 101 -7.88 -12.37 9.08
C HIS A 101 -8.78 -12.84 7.93
N SER A 102 -10.10 -12.90 8.11
CA SER A 102 -11.01 -13.32 7.03
C SER A 102 -11.14 -12.27 5.92
N LEU A 103 -10.79 -11.01 6.19
CA LEU A 103 -10.80 -9.95 5.17
C LEU A 103 -9.58 -9.98 4.26
N ARG A 104 -8.46 -10.56 4.73
CA ARG A 104 -7.26 -10.72 3.93
C ARG A 104 -7.47 -11.80 2.86
N GLY A 105 -7.21 -11.45 1.61
CA GLY A 105 -7.46 -12.31 0.46
C GLY A 105 -8.94 -12.45 0.09
N SER A 106 -9.83 -11.60 0.64
CA SER A 106 -11.22 -11.46 0.21
C SER A 106 -11.54 -9.98 -0.05
N ALA A 107 -11.83 -9.16 0.96
CA ALA A 107 -12.06 -7.72 0.79
C ALA A 107 -10.75 -6.93 0.52
N PHE A 108 -9.64 -7.39 1.06
CA PHE A 108 -8.33 -6.78 0.88
C PHE A 108 -7.32 -7.78 0.33
N SER A 109 -6.61 -7.39 -0.72
CA SER A 109 -5.46 -8.12 -1.23
C SER A 109 -4.24 -7.22 -1.33
N MET A 110 -3.05 -7.82 -1.34
CA MET A 110 -1.79 -7.07 -1.42
C MET A 110 -0.86 -7.67 -2.46
N ILE A 111 -0.30 -6.81 -3.31
CA ILE A 111 0.85 -7.08 -4.16
C ILE A 111 2.08 -6.60 -3.41
N PHE A 112 3.02 -7.51 -3.13
CA PHE A 112 4.26 -7.20 -2.41
C PHE A 112 5.34 -6.71 -3.37
N GLN A 113 6.30 -5.98 -2.84
CA GLN A 113 7.42 -5.41 -3.59
C GLN A 113 8.28 -6.46 -4.33
N ASP A 114 8.44 -7.65 -3.75
CA ASP A 114 9.27 -8.74 -4.32
C ASP A 114 8.41 -9.98 -4.62
N ALA A 115 8.12 -10.16 -5.92
CA ALA A 115 7.38 -11.32 -6.40
C ALA A 115 8.11 -12.65 -6.16
N MET A 116 9.46 -12.66 -6.19
CA MET A 116 10.24 -13.89 -5.98
C MET A 116 10.10 -14.42 -4.57
N SER A 117 10.10 -13.55 -3.57
CA SER A 117 9.94 -13.94 -2.17
C SER A 117 8.49 -14.23 -1.78
N SER A 118 7.53 -13.79 -2.59
CA SER A 118 6.09 -13.97 -2.31
C SER A 118 5.60 -15.38 -2.62
N PHE A 119 6.27 -16.10 -3.53
CA PHE A 119 5.92 -17.47 -3.90
C PHE A 119 6.77 -18.50 -3.16
N ASN A 120 6.14 -19.61 -2.78
CA ASN A 120 6.86 -20.78 -2.27
C ASN A 120 7.56 -21.52 -3.44
N PRO A 121 8.90 -21.61 -3.47
CA PRO A 121 9.62 -22.21 -4.59
C PRO A 121 9.39 -23.71 -4.77
N SER A 122 8.78 -24.37 -3.80
CA SER A 122 8.52 -25.83 -3.80
C SER A 122 7.10 -26.22 -4.24
N ILE A 123 6.27 -25.23 -4.62
CA ILE A 123 4.87 -25.40 -5.02
C ILE A 123 4.71 -24.75 -6.38
N THR A 124 3.91 -25.35 -7.27
CA THR A 124 3.64 -24.77 -8.60
C THR A 124 2.87 -23.46 -8.47
N VAL A 125 3.00 -22.58 -9.46
CA VAL A 125 2.33 -21.27 -9.45
C VAL A 125 0.82 -21.44 -9.46
N GLY A 126 0.30 -22.35 -10.29
CA GLY A 126 -1.13 -22.64 -10.35
C GLY A 126 -1.72 -23.15 -9.03
N GLU A 127 -1.01 -24.05 -8.33
CA GLU A 127 -1.46 -24.52 -7.00
C GLU A 127 -1.53 -23.39 -5.96
N GLN A 128 -0.59 -22.44 -5.98
CA GLN A 128 -0.57 -21.31 -5.03
C GLN A 128 -1.70 -20.32 -5.32
N ILE A 129 -2.01 -20.04 -6.58
CA ILE A 129 -3.15 -19.20 -6.97
C ILE A 129 -4.46 -19.93 -6.64
N ALA A 130 -4.56 -21.20 -6.93
CA ALA A 130 -5.74 -22.00 -6.63
C ALA A 130 -6.00 -22.13 -5.12
N GLU A 131 -4.95 -22.14 -4.28
CA GLU A 131 -5.08 -22.06 -2.82
C GLU A 131 -5.72 -20.72 -2.40
N ALA A 132 -5.34 -19.62 -3.03
CA ALA A 132 -5.93 -18.29 -2.74
C ALA A 132 -7.43 -18.27 -3.13
N VAL A 133 -7.81 -18.83 -4.28
CA VAL A 133 -9.22 -19.00 -4.69
C VAL A 133 -10.01 -19.81 -3.66
N GLU A 134 -9.45 -20.93 -3.21
CA GLU A 134 -10.07 -21.82 -2.23
C GLU A 134 -10.27 -21.15 -0.87
N VAL A 135 -9.30 -20.34 -0.44
CA VAL A 135 -9.39 -19.58 0.84
C VAL A 135 -10.55 -18.59 0.80
N ARG A 136 -10.74 -17.88 -0.31
CA ARG A 136 -11.89 -16.99 -0.51
C ARG A 136 -13.22 -17.77 -0.45
N GLY A 137 -13.37 -18.81 -1.22
CA GLY A 137 -14.60 -19.62 -1.23
C GLY A 137 -15.00 -20.07 0.17
N ARG A 138 -14.03 -20.36 1.03
CA ARG A 138 -14.25 -20.73 2.43
C ARG A 138 -14.57 -19.54 3.34
N ALA A 139 -13.96 -18.39 3.12
CA ALA A 139 -14.25 -17.15 3.86
C ALA A 139 -15.70 -16.72 3.61
N VAL A 140 -16.16 -16.77 2.36
CA VAL A 140 -17.54 -16.49 1.97
C VAL A 140 -18.52 -17.53 2.55
N ALA A 141 -18.20 -18.82 2.49
CA ALA A 141 -19.07 -19.90 2.98
C ALA A 141 -19.16 -19.94 4.52
N ASN A 142 -18.14 -19.48 5.23
CA ASN A 142 -18.11 -19.47 6.68
C ASN A 142 -17.22 -18.35 7.27
N PRO A 143 -17.73 -17.09 7.32
CA PRO A 143 -16.98 -15.92 7.79
C PRO A 143 -16.43 -16.04 9.24
N ARG A 144 -16.93 -17.01 10.01
CA ARG A 144 -16.50 -17.28 11.38
C ARG A 144 -15.38 -18.31 11.50
N SER A 145 -14.95 -18.91 10.39
CA SER A 145 -13.96 -19.99 10.37
C SER A 145 -12.65 -19.48 9.76
N THR A 146 -11.67 -19.15 10.60
CA THR A 146 -10.29 -18.82 10.20
C THR A 146 -9.43 -20.05 9.91
N ARG A 147 -9.90 -21.25 10.24
CA ARG A 147 -9.26 -22.49 9.81
C ARG A 147 -10.05 -23.05 8.65
N ALA A 148 -9.38 -23.20 7.54
CA ALA A 148 -9.81 -24.04 6.45
C ALA A 148 -10.15 -25.46 6.96
N LYS A 149 -11.32 -25.61 7.54
CA LYS A 149 -11.91 -26.93 7.76
C LYS A 149 -12.47 -27.36 6.41
N THR A 150 -11.63 -27.98 5.61
CA THR A 150 -12.13 -28.77 4.49
C THR A 150 -13.15 -29.75 5.01
N ARG A 151 -14.29 -29.78 4.36
CA ARG A 151 -15.41 -30.68 4.70
C ARG A 151 -15.03 -32.16 4.65
N GLU A 152 -13.84 -32.50 4.15
CA GLU A 152 -13.40 -33.85 3.81
C GLU A 152 -12.10 -34.31 4.49
N PHE A 153 -11.52 -33.51 5.38
CA PHE A 153 -10.28 -33.89 6.07
C PHE A 153 -10.50 -34.66 7.36
N GLY A 154 -10.59 -35.97 7.22
CA GLY A 154 -10.34 -36.92 8.31
C GLY A 154 -8.83 -37.18 8.47
N LEU A 155 -8.43 -37.75 9.62
CA LEU A 155 -7.04 -38.12 9.94
C LEU A 155 -6.36 -38.94 8.82
N GLY A 156 -7.14 -39.70 8.04
CA GLY A 156 -6.67 -40.51 6.93
C GLY A 156 -6.24 -39.70 5.71
N SER A 157 -6.90 -38.57 5.41
CA SER A 157 -6.52 -37.70 4.30
C SER A 157 -5.30 -36.85 4.64
N TYR A 158 -5.13 -36.47 5.92
CA TYR A 158 -3.93 -35.81 6.41
C TYR A 158 -2.70 -36.72 6.27
N LEU A 159 -2.80 -38.00 6.65
CA LEU A 159 -1.72 -38.98 6.48
C LEU A 159 -1.45 -39.29 5.01
N ALA A 160 -2.48 -39.30 4.16
CA ALA A 160 -2.33 -39.52 2.71
C ALA A 160 -1.64 -38.34 2.03
N SER A 161 -1.90 -37.10 2.44
CA SER A 161 -1.25 -35.90 1.91
C SER A 161 0.22 -35.78 2.31
N THR A 162 0.62 -36.36 3.44
CA THR A 162 2.02 -36.42 3.90
C THR A 162 2.84 -37.43 3.06
N VAL A 163 2.18 -38.45 2.48
CA VAL A 163 2.83 -39.53 1.71
C VAL A 163 2.71 -39.31 0.20
N MET A 164 1.72 -38.56 -0.27
CA MET A 164 1.48 -38.22 -1.69
C MET A 164 1.34 -36.71 -1.86
N PRO A 165 2.44 -36.00 -2.16
CA PRO A 165 2.42 -34.54 -2.35
C PRO A 165 1.49 -34.05 -3.48
N SER A 166 1.10 -34.93 -4.41
CA SER A 166 0.25 -34.64 -5.57
C SER A 166 -1.26 -34.59 -5.26
N ARG A 167 -1.69 -34.85 -4.03
CA ARG A 167 -3.11 -34.70 -3.61
C ARG A 167 -3.23 -33.51 -2.66
N ARG A 168 -3.03 -32.31 -3.19
CA ARG A 168 -3.18 -31.09 -2.41
C ARG A 168 -4.66 -30.67 -2.33
N TYR A 169 -4.93 -29.92 -1.33
CA TYR A 169 -6.11 -29.34 -0.72
C TYR A 169 -6.95 -28.42 -1.63
N VAL A 170 -6.69 -28.40 -2.92
CA VAL A 170 -7.29 -27.51 -3.90
C VAL A 170 -8.29 -28.29 -4.75
N SER A 171 -9.51 -27.75 -4.92
CA SER A 171 -10.52 -28.35 -5.78
C SER A 171 -10.14 -28.19 -7.27
N GLU A 172 -10.67 -29.03 -8.14
CA GLU A 172 -10.49 -28.91 -9.58
C GLU A 172 -11.02 -27.55 -10.09
N GLU A 173 -12.16 -27.09 -9.56
CA GLU A 173 -12.75 -25.78 -9.83
C GLU A 173 -11.80 -24.62 -9.48
N SER A 174 -11.15 -24.68 -8.31
CA SER A 174 -10.17 -23.66 -7.92
C SER A 174 -8.92 -23.68 -8.80
N HIS A 175 -8.53 -24.86 -9.29
CA HIS A 175 -7.42 -24.98 -10.24
C HIS A 175 -7.77 -24.42 -11.62
N GLU A 176 -8.97 -24.70 -12.13
CA GLU A 176 -9.47 -24.11 -13.37
C GLU A 176 -9.52 -22.57 -13.25
N ARG A 177 -10.04 -22.06 -12.12
CA ARG A 177 -10.06 -20.61 -11.85
C ARG A 177 -8.66 -19.99 -11.80
N ALA A 178 -7.67 -20.70 -11.26
CA ALA A 178 -6.29 -20.24 -11.27
C ALA A 178 -5.73 -20.10 -12.69
N ILE A 179 -6.06 -21.02 -13.59
CA ILE A 179 -5.67 -20.94 -15.02
C ILE A 179 -6.35 -19.75 -15.69
N GLU A 180 -7.64 -19.50 -15.44
CA GLU A 180 -8.35 -18.33 -15.95
C GLU A 180 -7.70 -17.01 -15.45
N LEU A 181 -7.30 -16.97 -14.20
CA LEU A 181 -6.61 -15.79 -13.63
C LEU A 181 -5.23 -15.57 -14.27
N LEU A 182 -4.48 -16.65 -14.57
CA LEU A 182 -3.22 -16.55 -15.31
C LEU A 182 -3.43 -16.05 -16.75
N GLU A 183 -4.52 -16.47 -17.40
CA GLU A 183 -4.92 -15.96 -18.72
C GLU A 183 -5.31 -14.47 -18.65
N LEU A 184 -6.10 -14.07 -17.65
CA LEU A 184 -6.54 -12.69 -17.41
C LEU A 184 -5.37 -11.72 -17.29
N VAL A 185 -4.32 -12.13 -16.57
CA VAL A 185 -3.09 -11.30 -16.43
C VAL A 185 -2.15 -11.42 -17.64
N GLY A 186 -2.53 -12.18 -18.67
CA GLY A 186 -1.77 -12.30 -19.92
C GLY A 186 -0.52 -13.16 -19.82
N ILE A 187 -0.56 -14.24 -19.03
CA ILE A 187 0.47 -15.29 -19.04
C ILE A 187 0.23 -16.16 -20.29
N PRO A 188 1.24 -16.35 -21.17
CA PRO A 188 1.10 -17.24 -22.33
C PRO A 188 1.03 -18.70 -21.87
N ASP A 189 0.27 -19.52 -22.58
CA ASP A 189 0.09 -20.95 -22.31
C ASP A 189 -0.27 -21.24 -20.83
N PRO A 190 -1.35 -20.62 -20.27
CA PRO A 190 -1.60 -20.56 -18.83
C PRO A 190 -1.77 -21.96 -18.21
N THR A 191 -2.32 -22.93 -18.95
CA THR A 191 -2.47 -24.31 -18.46
C THR A 191 -1.11 -24.99 -18.23
N GLU A 192 -0.14 -24.80 -19.14
CA GLU A 192 1.21 -25.35 -19.00
C GLU A 192 1.96 -24.61 -17.87
N ARG A 193 1.87 -23.29 -17.85
CA ARG A 193 2.51 -22.44 -16.84
C ARG A 193 1.99 -22.69 -15.43
N ALA A 194 0.72 -23.02 -15.27
CA ALA A 194 0.17 -23.36 -13.96
C ALA A 194 0.89 -24.53 -13.27
N GLU A 195 1.43 -25.48 -14.06
CA GLU A 195 2.18 -26.63 -13.56
C GLU A 195 3.68 -26.34 -13.30
N GLU A 196 4.15 -25.14 -13.65
CA GLU A 196 5.53 -24.73 -13.45
C GLU A 196 5.77 -24.14 -12.07
N TYR A 197 7.03 -24.17 -11.62
CA TYR A 197 7.48 -23.60 -10.37
C TYR A 197 7.90 -22.14 -10.54
N PRO A 198 7.89 -21.32 -9.49
CA PRO A 198 8.24 -19.89 -9.56
C PRO A 198 9.58 -19.60 -10.22
N HIS A 199 10.59 -20.44 -10.02
CA HIS A 199 11.93 -20.27 -10.60
C HIS A 199 11.99 -20.50 -12.13
N GLN A 200 10.93 -21.02 -12.75
CA GLN A 200 10.81 -21.21 -14.20
C GLN A 200 10.16 -19.99 -14.88
N PHE A 201 9.63 -19.05 -14.11
CA PHE A 201 9.04 -17.82 -14.59
C PHE A 201 10.10 -16.72 -14.78
N SER A 202 9.92 -15.85 -15.77
CA SER A 202 10.63 -14.57 -15.82
C SER A 202 10.10 -13.62 -14.74
N GLY A 203 10.87 -12.60 -14.37
CA GLY A 203 10.43 -11.62 -13.36
C GLY A 203 9.08 -10.97 -13.68
N GLY A 204 8.86 -10.57 -14.94
CA GLY A 204 7.57 -10.00 -15.38
C GLY A 204 6.43 -11.01 -15.38
N MET A 205 6.68 -12.27 -15.68
CA MET A 205 5.66 -13.32 -15.57
C MET A 205 5.32 -13.59 -14.11
N LEU A 206 6.32 -13.62 -13.22
CA LEU A 206 6.08 -13.85 -11.80
C LEU A 206 5.31 -12.68 -11.17
N GLN A 207 5.60 -11.45 -11.60
CA GLN A 207 4.82 -10.27 -11.20
C GLN A 207 3.35 -10.38 -11.62
N ARG A 208 3.09 -10.80 -12.88
CA ARG A 208 1.73 -11.06 -13.37
C ARG A 208 1.04 -12.18 -12.58
N ALA A 209 1.76 -13.25 -12.25
CA ALA A 209 1.23 -14.35 -11.44
C ALA A 209 0.90 -13.89 -10.01
N MET A 210 1.69 -12.97 -9.41
CA MET A 210 1.38 -12.36 -8.12
C MET A 210 0.11 -11.49 -8.18
N ILE A 211 -0.08 -10.75 -9.28
CA ILE A 211 -1.33 -10.01 -9.53
C ILE A 211 -2.51 -11.00 -9.62
N ALA A 212 -2.36 -12.10 -10.39
CA ALA A 212 -3.39 -13.15 -10.48
C ALA A 212 -3.74 -13.72 -9.10
N GLN A 213 -2.74 -13.97 -8.25
CA GLN A 213 -2.94 -14.44 -6.88
C GLN A 213 -3.68 -13.40 -6.02
N ALA A 214 -3.35 -12.12 -6.15
CA ALA A 214 -4.04 -11.05 -5.44
C ALA A 214 -5.51 -10.91 -5.87
N LEU A 215 -5.80 -11.11 -7.14
CA LEU A 215 -7.16 -11.08 -7.71
C LEU A 215 -8.00 -12.32 -7.39
N ALA A 216 -7.39 -13.42 -6.96
CA ALA A 216 -8.08 -14.66 -6.63
C ALA A 216 -9.16 -14.48 -5.57
N GLY A 217 -9.00 -13.48 -4.71
CA GLY A 217 -9.97 -13.07 -3.70
C GLY A 217 -11.09 -12.16 -4.19
N GLU A 218 -11.05 -11.64 -5.43
CA GLU A 218 -11.91 -10.56 -5.93
C GLU A 218 -12.02 -9.42 -4.87
N PRO A 219 -10.92 -8.75 -4.55
CA PRO A 219 -10.88 -7.79 -3.45
C PRO A 219 -11.62 -6.49 -3.78
N ASP A 220 -12.22 -5.86 -2.77
CA ASP A 220 -12.74 -4.50 -2.88
C ASP A 220 -11.60 -3.47 -2.92
N VAL A 221 -10.49 -3.78 -2.21
CA VAL A 221 -9.30 -2.91 -2.12
C VAL A 221 -8.04 -3.72 -2.42
N LEU A 222 -7.30 -3.32 -3.47
CA LEU A 222 -5.98 -3.84 -3.80
C LEU A 222 -4.90 -2.88 -3.29
N ILE A 223 -4.01 -3.37 -2.44
CA ILE A 223 -2.84 -2.63 -1.99
C ILE A 223 -1.65 -3.06 -2.83
N ALA A 224 -1.09 -2.15 -3.63
CA ALA A 224 0.04 -2.43 -4.52
C ALA A 224 1.31 -1.74 -3.99
N ASP A 225 2.16 -2.50 -3.29
CA ASP A 225 3.41 -1.99 -2.71
C ASP A 225 4.55 -2.15 -3.71
N GLU A 226 4.90 -1.06 -4.38
CA GLU A 226 5.94 -0.97 -5.41
C GLU A 226 5.80 -2.06 -6.51
N PRO A 227 4.63 -2.19 -7.16
CA PRO A 227 4.32 -3.34 -8.03
C PRO A 227 5.19 -3.44 -9.29
N THR A 228 6.02 -2.45 -9.57
CA THR A 228 6.88 -2.40 -10.76
C THR A 228 8.37 -2.29 -10.45
N THR A 229 8.75 -2.37 -9.18
CA THR A 229 10.17 -2.29 -8.78
C THR A 229 10.97 -3.47 -9.34
N ALA A 230 12.21 -3.21 -9.75
CA ALA A 230 13.11 -4.16 -10.37
C ALA A 230 12.68 -4.73 -11.74
N LEU A 231 11.68 -4.12 -12.40
CA LEU A 231 11.27 -4.46 -13.77
C LEU A 231 11.85 -3.46 -14.77
N ASP A 232 12.11 -3.93 -15.99
CA ASP A 232 12.45 -3.03 -17.09
C ASP A 232 11.25 -2.14 -17.47
N VAL A 233 11.54 -0.99 -18.11
CA VAL A 233 10.53 0.04 -18.43
C VAL A 233 9.37 -0.51 -19.27
N THR A 234 9.65 -1.46 -20.16
CA THR A 234 8.63 -2.06 -21.04
C THR A 234 7.68 -2.93 -20.24
N ILE A 235 8.21 -3.79 -19.38
CA ILE A 235 7.41 -4.65 -18.49
C ILE A 235 6.65 -3.81 -17.46
N GLN A 236 7.29 -2.78 -16.90
CA GLN A 236 6.64 -1.83 -16.02
C GLN A 236 5.39 -1.22 -16.67
N ALA A 237 5.52 -0.68 -17.90
CA ALA A 237 4.39 -0.12 -18.64
C ALA A 237 3.25 -1.12 -18.88
N GLN A 238 3.60 -2.41 -19.13
CA GLN A 238 2.62 -3.48 -19.32
C GLN A 238 1.90 -3.84 -18.01
N ILE A 239 2.60 -3.87 -16.88
CA ILE A 239 2.01 -4.15 -15.56
C ILE A 239 1.04 -3.02 -15.15
N LEU A 240 1.43 -1.75 -15.38
CA LEU A 240 0.55 -0.63 -15.08
C LEU A 240 -0.70 -0.64 -15.97
N ALA A 241 -0.57 -0.90 -17.27
CA ALA A 241 -1.71 -1.04 -18.18
C ALA A 241 -2.61 -2.24 -17.82
N LEU A 242 -2.04 -3.30 -17.23
CA LEU A 242 -2.81 -4.42 -16.71
C LEU A 242 -3.63 -4.02 -15.49
N LEU A 243 -3.02 -3.33 -14.50
CA LEU A 243 -3.70 -2.89 -13.28
C LEU A 243 -4.83 -1.89 -13.59
N ASP A 244 -4.57 -0.94 -14.51
CA ASP A 244 -5.54 0.04 -15.02
C ASP A 244 -6.78 -0.66 -15.62
N ARG A 245 -6.54 -1.58 -16.56
CA ARG A 245 -7.63 -2.38 -17.15
C ARG A 245 -8.40 -3.19 -16.11
N LEU A 246 -7.72 -3.82 -15.16
CA LEU A 246 -8.36 -4.64 -14.13
C LEU A 246 -9.20 -3.79 -13.18
N GLN A 247 -8.75 -2.59 -12.85
CA GLN A 247 -9.50 -1.62 -12.05
C GLN A 247 -10.78 -1.19 -12.77
N ASP A 248 -10.69 -0.85 -14.07
CA ASP A 248 -11.86 -0.52 -14.90
C ASP A 248 -12.87 -1.67 -15.03
N GLU A 249 -12.39 -2.92 -15.12
CA GLU A 249 -13.25 -4.11 -15.31
C GLU A 249 -13.92 -4.58 -14.01
N THR A 250 -13.38 -4.26 -12.85
CA THR A 250 -13.82 -4.83 -11.56
C THR A 250 -14.34 -3.81 -10.55
N ASP A 251 -14.30 -2.50 -10.86
CA ASP A 251 -14.60 -1.39 -9.94
C ASP A 251 -13.79 -1.45 -8.61
N MET A 252 -12.68 -2.16 -8.60
CA MET A 252 -11.80 -2.33 -7.46
C MET A 252 -11.06 -1.01 -7.16
N SER A 253 -10.97 -0.63 -5.89
CA SER A 253 -10.13 0.50 -5.47
C SER A 253 -8.69 0.06 -5.28
N ILE A 254 -7.73 0.94 -5.60
CA ILE A 254 -6.29 0.63 -5.49
C ILE A 254 -5.61 1.63 -4.55
N VAL A 255 -4.86 1.12 -3.57
CA VAL A 255 -3.87 1.91 -2.82
C VAL A 255 -2.50 1.60 -3.40
N LEU A 256 -1.95 2.53 -4.20
CA LEU A 256 -0.69 2.36 -4.91
C LEU A 256 0.46 3.01 -4.14
N ILE A 257 1.44 2.22 -3.73
CA ILE A 257 2.67 2.71 -3.12
C ILE A 257 3.79 2.68 -4.14
N THR A 258 4.46 3.81 -4.32
CA THR A 258 5.60 3.90 -5.23
C THR A 258 6.52 5.08 -4.85
N HIS A 259 7.76 5.03 -5.29
CA HIS A 259 8.66 6.19 -5.28
C HIS A 259 8.77 6.85 -6.67
N ASN A 260 8.06 6.33 -7.67
CA ASN A 260 8.11 6.81 -9.06
C ASN A 260 6.92 7.70 -9.37
N LEU A 261 7.14 9.02 -9.44
CA LEU A 261 6.12 10.01 -9.77
C LEU A 261 5.50 9.82 -11.16
N GLY A 262 6.24 9.27 -12.13
CA GLY A 262 5.70 8.95 -13.45
C GLY A 262 4.63 7.85 -13.40
N VAL A 263 4.74 6.91 -12.45
CA VAL A 263 3.71 5.90 -12.19
C VAL A 263 2.47 6.55 -11.56
N VAL A 264 2.68 7.45 -10.58
CA VAL A 264 1.60 8.20 -9.94
C VAL A 264 0.83 9.04 -10.96
N ALA A 265 1.54 9.82 -11.78
CA ALA A 265 0.94 10.67 -12.80
C ALA A 265 0.09 9.90 -13.85
N ARG A 266 0.38 8.63 -14.03
CA ARG A 266 -0.34 7.78 -15.00
C ARG A 266 -1.57 7.10 -14.42
N MET A 267 -1.53 6.70 -13.14
CA MET A 267 -2.52 5.77 -12.58
C MET A 267 -3.40 6.38 -11.50
N CYS A 268 -2.93 7.42 -10.80
CA CYS A 268 -3.61 7.86 -9.60
C CYS A 268 -4.61 8.98 -9.87
N ASP A 269 -5.76 8.94 -9.21
CA ASP A 269 -6.74 10.03 -9.18
C ASP A 269 -6.35 11.08 -8.14
N ARG A 270 -5.93 10.59 -6.97
CA ARG A 270 -5.45 11.41 -5.85
C ARG A 270 -4.15 10.84 -5.29
N VAL A 271 -3.36 11.69 -4.65
CA VAL A 271 -2.05 11.32 -4.14
C VAL A 271 -1.79 11.92 -2.76
N GLY A 272 -1.14 11.14 -1.91
CA GLY A 272 -0.53 11.58 -0.65
C GLY A 272 0.98 11.49 -0.73
N VAL A 273 1.65 12.59 -0.51
CA VAL A 273 3.13 12.67 -0.45
C VAL A 273 3.57 12.39 0.96
N MET A 274 4.36 11.34 1.16
CA MET A 274 4.77 10.87 2.47
C MET A 274 6.25 11.16 2.74
N TYR A 275 6.54 11.79 3.87
CA TYR A 275 7.87 12.10 4.35
C TYR A 275 7.99 11.80 5.84
N ALA A 276 9.03 11.09 6.25
CA ALA A 276 9.34 10.82 7.66
C ALA A 276 8.16 10.32 8.53
N GLY A 277 7.36 9.40 7.98
CA GLY A 277 6.22 8.80 8.68
C GLY A 277 4.90 9.55 8.52
N GLU A 278 4.88 10.73 7.91
CA GLU A 278 3.70 11.58 7.77
C GLU A 278 3.30 11.82 6.32
N ILE A 279 2.00 12.04 6.06
CA ILE A 279 1.54 12.66 4.80
C ILE A 279 1.72 14.18 4.96
N VAL A 280 2.67 14.73 4.19
CA VAL A 280 3.00 16.16 4.23
C VAL A 280 2.16 17.00 3.27
N GLU A 281 1.63 16.37 2.22
CA GLU A 281 0.73 17.01 1.25
C GLU A 281 -0.15 15.94 0.61
N ARG A 282 -1.44 16.23 0.39
CA ARG A 282 -2.36 15.35 -0.33
C ARG A 282 -3.43 16.15 -1.06
N GLY A 283 -3.84 15.67 -2.22
CA GLY A 283 -4.85 16.31 -3.05
C GLY A 283 -5.18 15.48 -4.28
N SER A 284 -5.88 16.07 -5.24
CA SER A 284 -5.97 15.51 -6.57
C SER A 284 -4.59 15.45 -7.22
N LEU A 285 -4.45 14.65 -8.27
CA LEU A 285 -3.21 14.60 -9.03
C LEU A 285 -2.81 16.01 -9.53
N GLU A 286 -3.79 16.79 -10.02
CA GLU A 286 -3.60 18.16 -10.51
C GLU A 286 -3.08 19.08 -9.39
N ASP A 287 -3.72 19.10 -8.22
CA ASP A 287 -3.31 19.93 -7.08
C ASP A 287 -1.86 19.68 -6.67
N VAL A 288 -1.47 18.41 -6.54
CA VAL A 288 -0.14 18.04 -6.04
C VAL A 288 0.93 18.20 -7.11
N PHE A 289 0.61 18.04 -8.41
CA PHE A 289 1.60 18.15 -9.48
C PHE A 289 1.77 19.57 -10.00
N GLU A 290 0.71 20.38 -10.03
CA GLU A 290 0.73 21.73 -10.58
C GLU A 290 0.82 22.80 -9.48
N ASP A 291 0.13 22.61 -8.35
CA ASP A 291 0.00 23.58 -7.27
C ASP A 291 0.65 23.13 -5.94
N ALA A 292 1.71 22.30 -6.02
CA ALA A 292 2.42 21.82 -4.83
C ALA A 292 2.87 22.96 -3.90
N VAL A 293 2.46 22.89 -2.64
CA VAL A 293 2.76 23.90 -1.61
C VAL A 293 3.97 23.48 -0.77
N HIS A 294 4.06 22.19 -0.42
CA HIS A 294 5.13 21.70 0.44
C HIS A 294 6.47 21.66 -0.33
N PRO A 295 7.56 22.26 0.20
CA PRO A 295 8.86 22.30 -0.48
C PRO A 295 9.46 20.91 -0.77
N TYR A 296 9.11 19.89 -0.01
CA TYR A 296 9.48 18.51 -0.30
C TYR A 296 8.80 17.99 -1.56
N THR A 297 7.50 18.23 -1.71
CA THR A 297 6.74 17.86 -2.91
C THR A 297 7.31 18.57 -4.15
N GLN A 298 7.59 19.87 -4.03
CA GLN A 298 8.25 20.65 -5.08
C GLN A 298 9.61 20.05 -5.48
N GLY A 299 10.41 19.65 -4.49
CA GLY A 299 11.70 19.00 -4.70
C GLY A 299 11.59 17.63 -5.36
N LEU A 300 10.60 16.82 -4.97
CA LEU A 300 10.35 15.52 -5.61
C LEU A 300 9.97 15.70 -7.08
N LEU A 301 9.05 16.63 -7.39
CA LEU A 301 8.63 16.95 -8.75
C LEU A 301 9.80 17.48 -9.60
N GLY A 302 10.63 18.36 -9.04
CA GLY A 302 11.83 18.90 -9.68
C GLY A 302 12.94 17.86 -9.93
N SER A 303 12.83 16.68 -9.31
CA SER A 303 13.77 15.58 -9.52
C SER A 303 13.35 14.63 -10.65
N VAL A 304 12.17 14.82 -11.25
CA VAL A 304 11.70 14.03 -12.40
C VAL A 304 12.25 14.63 -13.70
N PRO A 305 12.88 13.81 -14.59
CA PRO A 305 13.30 14.30 -15.89
C PRO A 305 12.12 14.78 -16.73
N ASP A 306 12.12 16.03 -17.15
CA ASP A 306 11.19 16.54 -18.15
C ASP A 306 11.61 16.04 -19.53
N ILE A 307 10.77 15.20 -20.15
CA ILE A 307 11.04 14.57 -21.47
C ILE A 307 10.75 15.57 -22.61
N GLU A 308 9.96 16.62 -22.37
CA GLU A 308 9.48 17.52 -23.42
C GLU A 308 10.27 18.83 -23.58
N GLY A 309 11.11 19.19 -22.65
CA GLY A 309 11.78 20.44 -22.88
C GLY A 309 12.81 20.87 -21.87
N ALA A 310 13.72 21.53 -22.29
CA ALA A 310 14.76 22.32 -21.64
C ALA A 310 15.67 21.53 -20.68
N SER A 311 16.88 21.40 -21.08
CA SER A 311 18.12 21.11 -20.38
C SER A 311 18.27 21.73 -18.97
N GLY A 312 17.29 21.50 -18.09
CA GLY A 312 17.40 21.78 -16.67
C GLY A 312 18.23 20.68 -16.02
N ARG A 313 19.26 21.06 -15.29
CA ARG A 313 19.97 20.11 -14.40
C ARG A 313 18.98 19.69 -13.32
N LEU A 314 18.76 18.39 -13.16
CA LEU A 314 17.98 17.84 -12.06
C LEU A 314 18.59 18.34 -10.74
N GLU A 315 17.78 18.92 -9.87
CA GLU A 315 18.21 19.37 -8.56
C GLU A 315 17.76 18.34 -7.52
N PRO A 316 18.67 17.46 -7.05
CA PRO A 316 18.31 16.49 -6.03
C PRO A 316 17.98 17.22 -4.72
N ILE A 317 17.05 16.69 -3.95
CA ILE A 317 16.76 17.17 -2.60
C ILE A 317 18.02 16.92 -1.74
N PRO A 318 18.62 17.96 -1.13
CA PRO A 318 19.85 17.80 -0.37
C PRO A 318 19.63 17.01 0.93
N GLY A 319 20.68 16.40 1.46
CA GLY A 319 20.66 15.67 2.73
C GLY A 319 20.00 14.29 2.65
N ASN A 320 19.83 13.66 3.81
CA ASN A 320 19.21 12.34 3.96
C ASN A 320 17.85 12.47 4.66
N VAL A 321 16.98 11.45 4.45
CA VAL A 321 15.76 11.31 5.26
C VAL A 321 16.17 11.19 6.73
N PRO A 322 15.50 11.92 7.65
CA PRO A 322 15.84 11.86 9.07
C PRO A 322 15.61 10.45 9.61
N SER A 323 16.33 10.13 10.68
CA SER A 323 16.05 8.95 11.48
C SER A 323 14.62 9.03 12.05
N LEU A 324 13.89 7.94 11.98
CA LEU A 324 12.54 7.84 12.53
C LEU A 324 12.55 7.43 14.03
N LEU A 325 13.71 7.43 14.67
CA LEU A 325 13.83 7.21 16.11
C LEU A 325 13.18 8.37 16.87
N ASP A 326 12.27 8.06 17.77
CA ASP A 326 11.43 9.00 18.52
C ASP A 326 12.24 10.13 19.18
N HIS A 327 13.37 9.78 19.80
CA HIS A 327 14.23 10.75 20.50
C HIS A 327 15.01 11.70 19.56
N GLU A 328 15.03 11.43 18.25
CA GLU A 328 15.73 12.27 17.27
C GLU A 328 14.76 13.17 16.48
N MET A 329 13.46 12.83 16.44
CA MET A 329 12.48 13.57 15.62
C MET A 329 12.17 14.96 16.17
N GLY A 330 11.94 15.09 17.49
CA GLY A 330 11.62 16.37 18.14
C GLY A 330 10.24 16.94 17.71
N ASP A 331 9.83 18.06 18.33
CA ASP A 331 8.58 18.76 18.03
C ASP A 331 8.82 19.88 16.99
N ARG A 332 9.11 19.50 15.73
CA ARG A 332 9.41 20.41 14.62
C ARG A 332 8.95 19.83 13.29
N CYS A 333 8.92 20.67 12.25
CA CYS A 333 8.75 20.16 10.89
C CYS A 333 9.89 19.18 10.53
N TYR A 334 9.58 17.94 10.18
CA TYR A 334 10.60 16.91 9.93
C TYR A 334 11.41 17.16 8.66
N PHE A 335 10.89 17.99 7.74
CA PHE A 335 11.63 18.40 6.55
C PHE A 335 12.49 19.67 6.77
N ALA A 336 12.43 20.32 7.92
CA ALA A 336 13.07 21.63 8.16
C ALA A 336 14.57 21.62 7.86
N ASP A 337 15.29 20.55 8.18
CA ASP A 337 16.75 20.40 7.98
C ASP A 337 17.16 20.43 6.50
N ARG A 338 16.25 19.97 5.62
CA ARG A 338 16.46 19.86 4.17
C ARG A 338 15.70 20.94 3.37
N CYS A 339 14.88 21.73 4.06
CA CYS A 339 13.97 22.67 3.43
C CYS A 339 14.68 23.96 3.02
N PRO A 340 14.74 24.31 1.73
CA PRO A 340 15.34 25.56 1.27
C PRO A 340 14.55 26.81 1.71
N LYS A 341 13.34 26.63 2.23
CA LYS A 341 12.43 27.67 2.71
C LYS A 341 12.17 27.55 4.21
N ALA A 342 13.05 26.88 4.96
CA ALA A 342 12.89 26.74 6.41
C ALA A 342 12.90 28.08 7.13
N MET A 343 11.92 28.27 8.02
CA MET A 343 11.73 29.49 8.81
C MET A 343 11.62 29.13 10.31
N LYS A 344 11.65 30.15 11.15
CA LYS A 344 11.52 29.97 12.61
C LYS A 344 10.24 29.25 13.03
N GLU A 345 9.19 29.37 12.25
CA GLU A 345 7.92 28.66 12.47
C GLU A 345 8.07 27.15 12.30
N CYS A 346 9.01 26.70 11.49
CA CYS A 346 9.29 25.28 11.26
C CYS A 346 9.97 24.61 12.47
N LEU A 347 10.37 25.39 13.49
CA LEU A 347 10.87 24.87 14.78
C LEU A 347 9.75 24.32 15.67
N SER A 348 8.50 24.45 15.25
CA SER A 348 7.35 23.75 15.82
C SER A 348 6.74 22.88 14.73
N HIS A 349 6.16 21.73 15.11
CA HIS A 349 5.52 20.83 14.17
C HIS A 349 4.27 21.51 13.56
N PRO A 350 4.20 21.69 12.22
CA PRO A 350 3.07 22.36 11.60
C PRO A 350 1.81 21.49 11.64
N PRO A 351 0.63 22.06 11.95
CA PRO A 351 -0.61 21.33 11.75
C PRO A 351 -0.90 21.12 10.26
N GLU A 352 -1.89 20.33 9.96
CA GLU A 352 -2.43 20.21 8.61
C GLU A 352 -3.27 21.45 8.29
N PHE A 353 -3.01 22.08 7.14
CA PHE A 353 -3.75 23.22 6.61
C PHE A 353 -4.53 22.82 5.36
N ASP A 354 -5.65 23.49 5.14
CA ASP A 354 -6.43 23.40 3.90
C ASP A 354 -5.81 24.34 2.87
N ALA A 355 -5.32 23.81 1.75
CA ALA A 355 -4.73 24.54 0.65
C ALA A 355 -5.70 24.72 -0.53
N GLY A 356 -6.88 24.09 -0.49
CA GLY A 356 -7.91 24.10 -1.52
C GLY A 356 -8.95 23.01 -1.31
N GLU A 357 -9.96 22.93 -2.16
CA GLU A 357 -11.01 21.90 -2.03
C GLU A 357 -10.42 20.50 -2.19
N GLY A 358 -10.26 19.80 -1.07
CA GLY A 358 -9.65 18.45 -1.03
C GLY A 358 -8.13 18.42 -1.08
N HIS A 359 -7.47 19.60 -1.13
CA HIS A 359 -6.01 19.74 -1.07
C HIS A 359 -5.60 20.14 0.34
N SER A 360 -4.81 19.31 1.01
CA SER A 360 -4.30 19.58 2.35
C SER A 360 -2.79 19.43 2.42
N VAL A 361 -2.17 20.25 3.28
CA VAL A 361 -0.72 20.32 3.41
C VAL A 361 -0.28 20.58 4.84
N ARG A 362 0.75 19.88 5.27
CA ARG A 362 1.40 20.06 6.58
C ARG A 362 2.62 20.97 6.43
N CYS A 363 2.37 22.26 6.12
CA CYS A 363 3.41 23.24 5.90
C CYS A 363 2.92 24.65 6.22
N VAL A 364 3.70 25.43 6.94
CA VAL A 364 3.39 26.83 7.29
C VAL A 364 3.26 27.75 6.04
N LEU A 365 3.80 27.32 4.89
CA LEU A 365 3.70 28.07 3.63
C LEU A 365 2.30 28.05 3.01
N ALA A 366 1.40 27.20 3.51
CA ALA A 366 -0.02 27.25 3.11
C ALA A 366 -0.72 28.54 3.53
N GLU A 367 -0.31 29.11 4.67
CA GLU A 367 -0.93 30.34 5.20
C GLU A 367 -0.01 31.56 5.09
N ARG A 368 1.26 31.38 4.78
CA ARG A 368 2.28 32.45 4.83
C ARG A 368 3.22 32.38 3.65
N GLU A 369 3.57 33.52 3.11
CA GLU A 369 4.66 33.61 2.15
C GLU A 369 6.02 33.41 2.85
N TYR A 370 6.98 32.88 2.07
CA TYR A 370 8.35 32.76 2.54
C TYR A 370 8.95 34.13 2.86
N ASP A 371 9.35 34.32 4.11
CA ASP A 371 10.02 35.55 4.58
C ASP A 371 11.50 35.27 4.87
N ARG A 372 12.37 35.78 4.01
CA ARG A 372 13.83 35.62 4.14
C ARG A 372 14.39 36.17 5.45
N SER A 373 13.73 37.16 6.08
CA SER A 373 14.17 37.72 7.37
C SER A 373 13.94 36.76 8.54
N ARG A 374 13.09 35.75 8.35
CA ARG A 374 12.72 34.70 9.30
C ARG A 374 13.36 33.36 8.98
N ALA A 375 14.09 33.28 7.85
CA ALA A 375 14.74 32.05 7.40
C ALA A 375 15.73 31.55 8.47
N LEU A 376 15.79 30.24 8.64
CA LEU A 376 16.84 29.61 9.43
C LEU A 376 18.16 29.69 8.68
N SER A 377 19.27 29.86 9.41
CA SER A 377 20.61 29.86 8.81
C SER A 377 20.93 28.49 8.25
N GLU A 378 21.71 28.46 7.17
CA GLU A 378 22.25 27.20 6.64
C GLU A 378 23.06 26.50 7.74
N GLY A 379 22.83 25.22 7.97
CA GLY A 379 23.45 24.45 9.05
C GLY A 379 22.85 24.68 10.46
N TYR A 380 21.67 25.31 10.58
CA TYR A 380 21.04 25.56 11.89
C TYR A 380 20.84 24.28 12.71
N PHE A 381 20.64 23.15 12.03
CA PHE A 381 20.39 21.85 12.66
C PHE A 381 21.64 20.96 12.76
N ASP A 382 22.81 21.46 12.31
CA ASP A 382 24.07 20.73 12.34
C ASP A 382 24.83 20.93 13.69
N GLU A 383 24.28 21.79 14.57
CA GLU A 383 24.79 22.04 15.94
C GLU A 383 24.07 21.14 16.97
#